data_547b98270d8a42869542de76e68ee1cf
#
_entry.id   547b98270d8a42869542de76e68ee1cf
#
_cell.length_a   1.000
_cell.length_b   1.000
_cell.length_c   1.000
_cell.angle_alpha   90.00
_cell.angle_beta   90.00
_cell.angle_gamma   90.00
#
_symmetry.space_group_name_H-M   'P 1'
#
loop_
_entity.id
_entity.type
_entity.pdbx_description
1 polymer ?
#
loop_
_entity_poly.entity_id
_entity_poly.type
_entity_poly.pdbx_seq_one_letter_code
_entity_poly.pdbx_strand_id
1 'polypeptide(L)'
;MGTVYVFFADGFEEIEAFTSVDVMRRAGLNVEMVTVTPDEIVTGAHDVPVLCDKNVVNCDFFDAELVLLPGGMPGASTLEKCGELRNLVLRFAQEQKPIAAICAAPMVLGKLGLLKGKKATCYPGFEQYLEGAECTGAPVERDGNIITGKGPGADMEFALAVVELLQGKEKVQELKEAMSVTDL
;
A
#
# COMPACT_ATOMS: atom_id res chain seq x y z
N MET A 1 19.76 -0.59 1.08
CA MET A 1 18.38 -0.73 0.57
C MET A 1 17.53 -1.11 1.77
N GLY A 2 16.54 -0.32 2.10
CA GLY A 2 15.66 -0.60 3.21
C GLY A 2 14.63 -1.67 2.87
N THR A 3 13.71 -1.91 3.81
CA THR A 3 12.64 -2.91 3.66
C THR A 3 11.31 -2.22 3.34
N VAL A 4 10.59 -2.73 2.36
CA VAL A 4 9.19 -2.39 2.08
C VAL A 4 8.29 -3.28 2.92
N TYR A 5 7.46 -2.69 3.75
CA TYR A 5 6.49 -3.42 4.57
C TYR A 5 5.10 -3.31 3.97
N VAL A 6 4.52 -4.45 3.60
CA VAL A 6 3.14 -4.57 3.12
C VAL A 6 2.28 -5.16 4.23
N PHE A 7 1.23 -4.43 4.64
CA PHE A 7 0.43 -4.80 5.82
C PHE A 7 -0.83 -5.56 5.45
N PHE A 8 -1.04 -6.68 6.10
CA PHE A 8 -2.14 -7.62 5.85
C PHE A 8 -3.07 -7.72 7.06
N ALA A 9 -4.35 -7.88 6.79
CA ALA A 9 -5.38 -8.28 7.75
C ALA A 9 -6.44 -9.12 7.03
N ASP A 10 -7.20 -9.91 7.76
CA ASP A 10 -8.30 -10.70 7.16
C ASP A 10 -9.25 -9.83 6.34
N GLY A 11 -9.57 -10.29 5.15
CA GLY A 11 -10.36 -9.57 4.16
C GLY A 11 -9.56 -8.54 3.35
N PHE A 12 -8.22 -8.68 3.26
CA PHE A 12 -7.42 -7.91 2.29
C PHE A 12 -7.79 -8.28 0.85
N GLU A 13 -7.60 -7.37 -0.11
CA GLU A 13 -7.81 -7.66 -1.53
C GLU A 13 -6.58 -8.35 -2.12
N GLU A 14 -6.75 -9.57 -2.62
CA GLU A 14 -5.66 -10.43 -3.10
C GLU A 14 -4.90 -9.83 -4.28
N ILE A 15 -5.62 -9.30 -5.27
CA ILE A 15 -4.99 -8.68 -6.45
C ILE A 15 -4.07 -7.56 -5.99
N GLU A 16 -4.57 -6.63 -5.17
CA GLU A 16 -3.83 -5.45 -4.73
C GLU A 16 -2.59 -5.79 -3.89
N ALA A 17 -2.73 -6.76 -2.99
CA ALA A 17 -1.63 -7.18 -2.14
C ALA A 17 -0.55 -7.91 -2.94
N PHE A 18 -0.92 -8.91 -3.75
CA PHE A 18 0.06 -9.77 -4.42
C PHE A 18 0.68 -9.14 -5.65
N THR A 19 -0.05 -8.35 -6.44
CA THR A 19 0.58 -7.61 -7.53
C THR A 19 1.63 -6.65 -6.98
N SER A 20 1.30 -5.92 -5.92
CA SER A 20 2.24 -5.02 -5.26
C SER A 20 3.47 -5.77 -4.74
N VAL A 21 3.30 -6.89 -4.01
CA VAL A 21 4.41 -7.70 -3.49
C VAL A 21 5.27 -8.27 -4.63
N ASP A 22 4.65 -8.88 -5.65
CA ASP A 22 5.37 -9.53 -6.75
C ASP A 22 6.16 -8.50 -7.58
N VAL A 23 5.54 -7.41 -7.97
CA VAL A 23 6.19 -6.35 -8.77
C VAL A 23 7.39 -5.76 -8.03
N MET A 24 7.25 -5.46 -6.75
CA MET A 24 8.35 -4.91 -5.95
C MET A 24 9.46 -5.95 -5.72
N ARG A 25 9.15 -7.22 -5.48
CA ARG A 25 10.15 -8.29 -5.40
C ARG A 25 10.87 -8.51 -6.73
N ARG A 26 10.19 -8.42 -7.88
CA ARG A 26 10.82 -8.43 -9.23
C ARG A 26 11.73 -7.23 -9.43
N ALA A 27 11.42 -6.08 -8.85
CA ALA A 27 12.31 -4.92 -8.86
C ALA A 27 13.59 -5.13 -8.03
N GLY A 28 13.70 -6.22 -7.28
CA GLY A 28 14.82 -6.51 -6.38
C GLY A 28 14.72 -5.80 -5.03
N LEU A 29 13.54 -5.27 -4.69
CA LEU A 29 13.28 -4.70 -3.37
C LEU A 29 13.14 -5.81 -2.31
N ASN A 30 13.61 -5.54 -1.10
CA ASN A 30 13.32 -6.39 0.04
C ASN A 30 11.89 -6.10 0.51
N VAL A 31 10.97 -7.06 0.34
CA VAL A 31 9.54 -6.90 0.65
C VAL A 31 9.12 -7.92 1.69
N GLU A 32 8.59 -7.44 2.81
CA GLU A 32 8.04 -8.25 3.89
C GLU A 32 6.54 -8.05 4.03
N MET A 33 5.81 -9.15 4.08
CA MET A 33 4.38 -9.21 4.37
C MET A 33 4.18 -9.26 5.88
N VAL A 34 3.49 -8.27 6.43
CA VAL A 34 3.30 -8.13 7.88
C VAL A 34 1.83 -8.21 8.22
N THR A 35 1.44 -9.18 9.05
CA THR A 35 0.08 -9.22 9.58
C THR A 35 -0.10 -8.29 10.78
N VAL A 36 -1.29 -7.68 10.88
CA VAL A 36 -1.73 -6.93 12.08
C VAL A 36 -2.69 -7.72 12.96
N THR A 37 -3.00 -8.97 12.57
CA THR A 37 -3.84 -9.89 13.36
C THR A 37 -2.97 -10.76 14.29
N PRO A 38 -3.54 -11.42 15.30
CA PRO A 38 -2.77 -12.29 16.19
C PRO A 38 -2.12 -13.49 15.47
N ASP A 39 -2.75 -13.98 14.40
CA ASP A 39 -2.30 -15.13 13.62
C ASP A 39 -1.35 -14.70 12.50
N GLU A 40 -0.36 -15.54 12.17
CA GLU A 40 0.54 -15.32 11.03
C GLU A 40 -0.14 -15.63 9.69
N ILE A 41 -1.23 -16.40 9.70
CA ILE A 41 -2.05 -16.69 8.53
C ILE A 41 -3.21 -15.71 8.50
N VAL A 42 -3.35 -14.99 7.40
CA VAL A 42 -4.49 -14.12 7.10
C VAL A 42 -5.22 -14.61 5.87
N THR A 43 -6.52 -14.41 5.82
CA THR A 43 -7.36 -14.84 4.69
C THR A 43 -7.87 -13.62 3.94
N GLY A 44 -7.66 -13.60 2.63
CA GLY A 44 -8.12 -12.53 1.76
C GLY A 44 -9.64 -12.48 1.58
N ALA A 45 -10.13 -11.45 0.92
CA ALA A 45 -11.56 -11.23 0.67
C ALA A 45 -12.20 -12.31 -0.22
N HIS A 46 -11.37 -13.08 -0.94
CA HIS A 46 -11.78 -14.16 -1.84
C HIS A 46 -11.28 -15.54 -1.34
N ASP A 47 -11.17 -15.70 -0.03
CA ASP A 47 -10.85 -16.96 0.67
C ASP A 47 -9.46 -17.55 0.36
N VAL A 48 -8.47 -16.72 -0.02
CA VAL A 48 -7.08 -17.15 -0.20
C VAL A 48 -6.31 -16.97 1.12
N PRO A 49 -5.91 -18.09 1.79
CA PRO A 49 -5.10 -18.00 3.00
C PRO A 49 -3.64 -17.71 2.65
N VAL A 50 -3.00 -16.84 3.41
CA VAL A 50 -1.62 -16.41 3.21
C VAL A 50 -0.87 -16.44 4.52
N LEU A 51 0.31 -17.04 4.52
CA LEU A 51 1.27 -16.94 5.61
C LEU A 51 2.09 -15.66 5.43
N CYS A 52 1.97 -14.74 6.37
CA CYS A 52 2.80 -13.54 6.40
C CYS A 52 4.21 -13.84 6.92
N ASP A 53 5.18 -13.00 6.50
CA ASP A 53 6.57 -13.16 6.91
C ASP A 53 6.77 -12.79 8.39
N LYS A 54 5.98 -11.82 8.90
CA LYS A 54 6.08 -11.30 10.27
C LYS A 54 4.72 -10.89 10.83
N ASN A 55 4.66 -10.78 12.16
CA ASN A 55 3.58 -10.11 12.86
C ASN A 55 4.04 -8.70 13.29
N VAL A 56 3.14 -7.72 13.22
CA VAL A 56 3.42 -6.31 13.53
C VAL A 56 4.02 -6.10 14.91
N VAL A 57 3.60 -6.88 15.91
CA VAL A 57 4.11 -6.79 17.29
C VAL A 57 5.58 -7.24 17.44
N ASN A 58 6.10 -7.95 16.44
CA ASN A 58 7.48 -8.46 16.42
C ASN A 58 8.40 -7.60 15.53
N CYS A 59 7.91 -6.46 15.01
CA CYS A 59 8.66 -5.59 14.12
C CYS A 59 9.09 -4.31 14.84
N ASP A 60 10.33 -3.88 14.61
CA ASP A 60 10.83 -2.57 15.06
C ASP A 60 10.80 -1.49 13.97
N PHE A 61 10.73 -1.90 12.71
CA PHE A 61 10.66 -1.04 11.52
C PHE A 61 11.82 -0.04 11.37
N PHE A 62 12.99 -0.31 11.92
CA PHE A 62 14.15 0.61 11.83
C PHE A 62 14.66 0.73 10.40
N ASP A 63 14.63 -0.35 9.64
CA ASP A 63 15.06 -0.43 8.25
C ASP A 63 13.95 -0.11 7.23
N ALA A 64 12.77 0.30 7.71
CA ALA A 64 11.63 0.55 6.84
C ALA A 64 11.87 1.72 5.89
N GLU A 65 11.73 1.43 4.59
CA GLU A 65 11.87 2.38 3.48
C GLU A 65 10.52 2.84 2.93
N LEU A 66 9.52 1.94 2.92
CA LEU A 66 8.16 2.22 2.48
C LEU A 66 7.14 1.39 3.28
N VAL A 67 5.99 1.99 3.53
CA VAL A 67 4.79 1.32 4.07
C VAL A 67 3.73 1.24 2.99
N LEU A 68 3.19 0.04 2.72
CA LEU A 68 2.13 -0.18 1.75
C LEU A 68 0.91 -0.84 2.40
N LEU A 69 -0.25 -0.28 2.13
CA LEU A 69 -1.55 -0.71 2.64
C LEU A 69 -2.44 -1.16 1.46
N PRO A 70 -2.65 -2.45 1.24
CA PRO A 70 -3.67 -2.95 0.31
C PRO A 70 -5.06 -2.67 0.86
N GLY A 71 -6.03 -2.67 -0.03
CA GLY A 71 -7.44 -2.51 0.33
C GLY A 71 -8.12 -3.83 0.70
N GLY A 72 -9.37 -3.94 0.31
CA GLY A 72 -10.26 -5.01 0.74
C GLY A 72 -10.95 -4.69 2.07
N MET A 73 -12.15 -5.25 2.25
CA MET A 73 -12.91 -5.09 3.49
C MET A 73 -13.24 -6.46 4.07
N PRO A 74 -13.13 -6.68 5.40
CA PRO A 74 -12.86 -5.68 6.43
C PRO A 74 -11.36 -5.35 6.65
N GLY A 75 -10.43 -5.86 5.83
CA GLY A 75 -8.99 -5.72 5.99
C GLY A 75 -8.55 -4.27 6.24
N ALA A 76 -8.93 -3.34 5.37
CA ALA A 76 -8.58 -1.93 5.51
C ALA A 76 -9.11 -1.30 6.83
N SER A 77 -10.28 -1.73 7.30
CA SER A 77 -10.83 -1.30 8.60
C SER A 77 -10.03 -1.86 9.78
N THR A 78 -9.48 -3.05 9.64
CA THR A 78 -8.61 -3.66 10.66
C THR A 78 -7.25 -2.94 10.69
N LEU A 79 -6.66 -2.65 9.52
CA LEU A 79 -5.45 -1.84 9.41
C LEU A 79 -5.64 -0.47 10.07
N GLU A 80 -6.77 0.20 9.84
CA GLU A 80 -7.09 1.51 10.42
C GLU A 80 -7.10 1.49 11.96
N LYS A 81 -7.51 0.38 12.57
CA LYS A 81 -7.60 0.23 14.03
C LYS A 81 -6.28 -0.21 14.68
N CYS A 82 -5.31 -0.69 13.90
CA CYS A 82 -4.03 -1.15 14.43
C CYS A 82 -3.18 0.04 14.93
N GLY A 83 -2.94 0.09 16.23
CA GLY A 83 -2.18 1.18 16.86
C GLY A 83 -0.73 1.26 16.41
N GLU A 84 -0.07 0.12 16.28
CA GLU A 84 1.33 -0.01 15.83
C GLU A 84 1.48 0.53 14.42
N LEU A 85 0.58 0.14 13.50
CA LEU A 85 0.57 0.63 12.13
C LEU A 85 0.30 2.13 12.06
N ARG A 86 -0.67 2.63 12.80
CA ARG A 86 -0.98 4.07 12.83
C ARG A 86 0.21 4.90 13.30
N ASN A 87 0.91 4.45 14.34
CA ASN A 87 2.12 5.12 14.84
C ASN A 87 3.23 5.11 13.78
N LEU A 88 3.41 3.98 13.08
CA LEU A 88 4.38 3.86 12.00
C LEU A 88 4.06 4.82 10.84
N VAL A 89 2.81 4.85 10.38
CA VAL A 89 2.35 5.75 9.31
C VAL A 89 2.55 7.23 9.68
N LEU A 90 2.23 7.61 10.92
CA LEU A 90 2.46 8.98 11.41
C LEU A 90 3.95 9.32 11.45
N ARG A 91 4.81 8.41 11.90
CA ARG A 91 6.27 8.57 11.87
C ARG A 91 6.77 8.77 10.44
N PHE A 92 6.31 7.95 9.49
CA PHE A 92 6.68 8.06 8.06
C PHE A 92 6.27 9.42 7.47
N ALA A 93 5.08 9.90 7.81
CA ALA A 93 4.61 11.20 7.38
C ALA A 93 5.50 12.35 7.93
N GLN A 94 5.88 12.29 9.20
CA GLN A 94 6.80 13.27 9.82
C GLN A 94 8.19 13.22 9.21
N GLU A 95 8.70 12.03 8.90
CA GLU A 95 10.03 11.81 8.30
C GLU A 95 10.02 12.00 6.77
N GLN A 96 8.87 12.34 6.17
CA GLN A 96 8.68 12.45 4.71
C GLN A 96 9.05 11.16 3.96
N LYS A 97 8.94 10.01 4.62
CA LYS A 97 9.16 8.69 4.01
C LYS A 97 7.96 8.26 3.18
N PRO A 98 8.17 7.41 2.16
CA PRO A 98 7.11 6.93 1.27
C PRO A 98 6.00 6.14 1.96
N ILE A 99 4.75 6.48 1.65
CA ILE A 99 3.55 5.76 2.08
C ILE A 99 2.69 5.48 0.85
N ALA A 100 2.27 4.24 0.68
CA ALA A 100 1.40 3.83 -0.42
C ALA A 100 0.12 3.16 0.12
N ALA A 101 -1.04 3.49 -0.45
CA ALA A 101 -2.32 2.90 -0.06
C ALA A 101 -3.26 2.82 -1.26
N ILE A 102 -3.98 1.70 -1.40
CA ILE A 102 -4.86 1.49 -2.56
C ILE A 102 -6.28 1.13 -2.14
N CYS A 103 -7.26 1.44 -3.00
CA CYS A 103 -8.65 1.01 -2.88
C CYS A 103 -9.35 1.61 -1.64
N ALA A 104 -9.68 0.78 -0.65
CA ALA A 104 -10.26 1.22 0.61
C ALA A 104 -9.19 1.78 1.59
N ALA A 105 -7.92 1.37 1.46
CA ALA A 105 -6.87 1.70 2.43
C ALA A 105 -6.48 3.19 2.52
N PRO A 106 -6.64 4.05 1.48
CA PRO A 106 -6.44 5.50 1.63
C PRO A 106 -7.27 6.12 2.75
N MET A 107 -8.37 5.48 3.19
CA MET A 107 -9.14 5.93 4.36
C MET A 107 -8.29 5.96 5.64
N VAL A 108 -7.29 5.09 5.77
CA VAL A 108 -6.37 5.08 6.92
C VAL A 108 -5.61 6.40 6.97
N LEU A 109 -5.08 6.84 5.83
CA LEU A 109 -4.35 8.09 5.70
C LEU A 109 -5.26 9.30 5.89
N GLY A 110 -6.48 9.25 5.32
CA GLY A 110 -7.48 10.31 5.46
C GLY A 110 -7.89 10.54 6.91
N LYS A 111 -8.19 9.47 7.66
CA LYS A 111 -8.55 9.54 9.09
C LYS A 111 -7.39 10.01 9.98
N LEU A 112 -6.14 9.84 9.54
CA LEU A 112 -4.97 10.39 10.19
C LEU A 112 -4.69 11.86 9.79
N GLY A 113 -5.51 12.44 8.90
CA GLY A 113 -5.35 13.82 8.43
C GLY A 113 -4.19 14.05 7.45
N LEU A 114 -3.59 12.97 6.94
CA LEU A 114 -2.37 13.03 6.11
C LEU A 114 -2.66 13.41 4.65
N LEU A 115 -3.91 13.36 4.22
CA LEU A 115 -4.34 13.68 2.86
C LEU A 115 -4.90 15.10 2.71
N LYS A 116 -4.96 15.89 3.80
CA LYS A 116 -5.49 17.25 3.74
C LYS A 116 -4.67 18.15 2.83
N GLY A 117 -5.35 18.73 1.82
CA GLY A 117 -4.74 19.58 0.80
C GLY A 117 -3.92 18.83 -0.25
N LYS A 118 -3.98 17.50 -0.29
CA LYS A 118 -3.30 16.65 -1.25
C LYS A 118 -4.25 16.10 -2.31
N LYS A 119 -3.71 15.84 -3.50
CA LYS A 119 -4.38 15.00 -4.49
C LYS A 119 -4.32 13.54 -4.05
N ALA A 120 -5.45 12.87 -4.13
CA ALA A 120 -5.56 11.46 -3.77
C ALA A 120 -6.65 10.76 -4.58
N THR A 121 -6.57 9.45 -4.65
CA THR A 121 -7.62 8.59 -5.18
C THR A 121 -7.89 7.43 -4.23
N CYS A 122 -9.07 6.83 -4.35
CA CYS A 122 -9.48 5.66 -3.58
C CYS A 122 -10.57 4.90 -4.34
N TYR A 123 -11.02 3.79 -3.77
CA TYR A 123 -12.17 3.07 -4.31
C TYR A 123 -13.43 3.94 -4.25
N PRO A 124 -14.28 3.93 -5.29
CA PRO A 124 -15.52 4.71 -5.32
C PRO A 124 -16.39 4.48 -4.08
N GLY A 125 -16.79 5.59 -3.43
CA GLY A 125 -17.57 5.58 -2.17
C GLY A 125 -16.72 5.73 -0.90
N PHE A 126 -15.38 5.68 -1.00
CA PHE A 126 -14.48 5.90 0.13
C PHE A 126 -13.96 7.35 0.24
N GLU A 127 -14.29 8.21 -0.71
CA GLU A 127 -13.87 9.63 -0.75
C GLU A 127 -14.27 10.38 0.54
N GLN A 128 -15.38 10.01 1.15
CA GLN A 128 -15.85 10.59 2.40
C GLN A 128 -14.87 10.45 3.57
N TYR A 129 -13.95 9.49 3.50
CA TYR A 129 -12.92 9.27 4.53
C TYR A 129 -11.62 10.02 4.26
N LEU A 130 -11.48 10.64 3.08
CA LEU A 130 -10.29 11.39 2.67
C LEU A 130 -10.49 12.90 2.97
N GLU A 131 -10.78 13.24 4.22
CA GLU A 131 -11.14 14.59 4.62
C GLU A 131 -10.10 15.63 4.18
N GLY A 132 -10.57 16.62 3.40
CA GLY A 132 -9.75 17.72 2.92
C GLY A 132 -8.82 17.38 1.75
N ALA A 133 -8.90 16.17 1.19
CA ALA A 133 -8.19 15.79 -0.03
C ALA A 133 -8.93 16.29 -1.28
N GLU A 134 -8.16 16.54 -2.35
CA GLU A 134 -8.68 16.65 -3.72
C GLU A 134 -8.78 15.22 -4.30
N CYS A 135 -9.99 14.63 -4.23
CA CYS A 135 -10.24 13.30 -4.76
C CYS A 135 -10.36 13.36 -6.29
N THR A 136 -9.37 12.84 -7.00
CA THR A 136 -9.26 12.97 -8.47
C THR A 136 -10.02 11.87 -9.22
N GLY A 137 -10.15 10.68 -8.61
CA GLY A 137 -10.68 9.49 -9.25
C GLY A 137 -9.76 8.88 -10.31
N ALA A 138 -8.54 9.37 -10.44
CA ALA A 138 -7.50 8.80 -11.32
C ALA A 138 -7.13 7.37 -10.90
N PRO A 139 -6.59 6.53 -11.79
CA PRO A 139 -6.10 5.21 -11.42
C PRO A 139 -5.07 5.25 -10.29
N VAL A 140 -4.12 6.16 -10.38
CA VAL A 140 -3.06 6.38 -9.39
C VAL A 140 -2.84 7.88 -9.20
N GLU A 141 -2.63 8.30 -7.96
CA GLU A 141 -2.20 9.65 -7.61
C GLU A 141 -0.94 9.60 -6.77
N ARG A 142 -0.02 10.51 -7.07
CA ARG A 142 1.18 10.75 -6.26
C ARG A 142 1.26 12.21 -5.86
N ASP A 143 1.24 12.48 -4.57
CA ASP A 143 1.43 13.81 -4.01
C ASP A 143 2.55 13.78 -2.95
N GLY A 144 3.72 14.24 -3.36
CA GLY A 144 4.94 14.18 -2.55
C GLY A 144 5.38 12.73 -2.29
N ASN A 145 5.41 12.36 -1.03
CA ASN A 145 5.78 11.03 -0.55
C ASN A 145 4.60 10.06 -0.41
N ILE A 146 3.39 10.48 -0.73
CA ILE A 146 2.19 9.63 -0.64
C ILE A 146 1.76 9.20 -2.05
N ILE A 147 1.51 7.90 -2.21
CA ILE A 147 0.93 7.31 -3.41
C ILE A 147 -0.41 6.68 -3.03
N THR A 148 -1.45 7.00 -3.79
CA THR A 148 -2.76 6.37 -3.63
C THR A 148 -3.20 5.71 -4.94
N GLY A 149 -3.88 4.56 -4.85
CA GLY A 149 -4.43 3.81 -5.97
C GLY A 149 -5.92 3.64 -5.85
N LYS A 150 -6.62 3.53 -6.99
CA LYS A 150 -8.08 3.51 -7.04
C LYS A 150 -8.68 2.16 -6.64
N GLY A 151 -8.05 1.06 -7.03
CA GLY A 151 -8.57 -0.27 -6.75
C GLY A 151 -7.93 -1.34 -7.64
N PRO A 152 -8.45 -2.60 -7.62
CA PRO A 152 -7.78 -3.76 -8.23
C PRO A 152 -7.42 -3.57 -9.71
N GLY A 153 -8.25 -2.86 -10.46
CA GLY A 153 -8.00 -2.59 -11.89
C GLY A 153 -6.85 -1.62 -12.17
N ALA A 154 -6.39 -0.89 -11.16
CA ALA A 154 -5.27 0.07 -11.26
C ALA A 154 -3.98 -0.45 -10.59
N ASP A 155 -3.98 -1.68 -10.09
CA ASP A 155 -2.96 -2.15 -9.17
C ASP A 155 -1.59 -2.33 -9.82
N MET A 156 -1.52 -2.77 -11.08
CA MET A 156 -0.25 -2.83 -11.80
C MET A 156 0.38 -1.44 -11.96
N GLU A 157 -0.42 -0.43 -12.33
CA GLU A 157 0.04 0.97 -12.43
C GLU A 157 0.48 1.51 -11.06
N PHE A 158 -0.28 1.18 -10.00
CA PHE A 158 0.05 1.56 -8.63
C PHE A 158 1.37 0.93 -8.17
N ALA A 159 1.57 -0.37 -8.36
CA ALA A 159 2.80 -1.06 -7.99
C ALA A 159 4.02 -0.51 -8.75
N LEU A 160 3.87 -0.23 -10.04
CA LEU A 160 4.92 0.39 -10.84
C LEU A 160 5.22 1.83 -10.40
N ALA A 161 4.21 2.60 -9.97
CA ALA A 161 4.43 3.94 -9.42
C ALA A 161 5.22 3.90 -8.09
N VAL A 162 5.01 2.87 -7.26
CA VAL A 162 5.81 2.63 -6.07
C VAL A 162 7.26 2.31 -6.43
N VAL A 163 7.49 1.44 -7.43
CA VAL A 163 8.85 1.15 -7.91
C VAL A 163 9.51 2.39 -8.51
N GLU A 164 8.77 3.20 -9.27
CA GLU A 164 9.30 4.47 -9.81
C GLU A 164 9.78 5.41 -8.69
N LEU A 165 9.00 5.51 -7.61
CA LEU A 165 9.38 6.34 -6.47
C LEU A 165 10.68 5.89 -5.82
N LEU A 166 10.90 4.58 -5.69
CA LEU A 166 12.05 4.01 -4.98
C LEU A 166 13.29 3.83 -5.87
N GLN A 167 13.11 3.49 -7.15
CA GLN A 167 14.20 3.06 -8.04
C GLN A 167 14.27 3.81 -9.38
N GLY A 168 13.28 4.67 -9.66
CA GLY A 168 13.27 5.49 -10.86
C GLY A 168 12.65 4.82 -12.09
N LYS A 169 12.52 5.63 -13.16
CA LYS A 169 11.80 5.24 -14.39
C LYS A 169 12.50 4.12 -15.20
N GLU A 170 13.80 4.05 -15.15
CA GLU A 170 14.55 3.01 -15.86
C GLU A 170 14.18 1.61 -15.37
N LYS A 171 14.10 1.45 -14.03
CA LYS A 171 13.67 0.18 -13.43
C LYS A 171 12.22 -0.18 -13.79
N VAL A 172 11.33 0.78 -13.86
CA VAL A 172 9.95 0.56 -14.31
C VAL A 172 9.92 0.06 -15.75
N GLN A 173 10.75 0.63 -16.64
CA GLN A 173 10.81 0.20 -18.04
C GLN A 173 11.33 -1.24 -18.17
N GLU A 174 12.39 -1.58 -17.44
CA GLU A 174 12.89 -2.96 -17.37
C GLU A 174 11.81 -3.96 -16.93
N LEU A 175 11.04 -3.59 -15.89
CA LEU A 175 9.96 -4.44 -15.38
C LEU A 175 8.81 -4.58 -16.39
N LYS A 176 8.39 -3.49 -17.03
CA LYS A 176 7.34 -3.53 -18.05
C LYS A 176 7.72 -4.50 -19.18
N GLU A 177 8.96 -4.45 -19.66
CA GLU A 177 9.46 -5.37 -20.69
C GLU A 177 9.47 -6.81 -20.19
N ALA A 178 10.06 -7.07 -19.00
CA ALA A 178 10.18 -8.40 -18.42
C ALA A 178 8.83 -9.05 -18.11
N MET A 179 7.84 -8.26 -17.73
CA MET A 179 6.49 -8.72 -17.38
C MET A 179 5.51 -8.65 -18.55
N SER A 180 5.95 -8.20 -19.74
CA SER A 180 5.10 -8.02 -20.92
C SER A 180 3.90 -7.07 -20.65
N VAL A 181 4.13 -6.03 -19.88
CA VAL A 181 3.11 -5.02 -19.59
C VAL A 181 3.01 -4.08 -20.78
N THR A 182 1.86 -4.09 -21.46
CA THR A 182 1.54 -3.22 -22.59
C THR A 182 0.51 -2.19 -22.17
N ASP A 183 0.68 -0.93 -22.59
CA ASP A 183 -0.31 0.16 -22.52
C ASP A 183 -1.04 0.32 -21.18
N LEU A 184 -0.31 0.80 -20.17
CA LEU A 184 -0.89 1.33 -18.92
C LEU A 184 -0.95 2.84 -18.99
#